data_61567f39a9a5911de4cbbb3183cf3734
#
_entry.id   61567f39a9a5911de4cbbb3183cf3734
#
_cell.length_a   1.000
_cell.length_b   1.000
_cell.length_c   1.000
_cell.angle_alpha   90.00
_cell.angle_beta   90.00
_cell.angle_gamma   90.00
#
_symmetry.space_group_name_H-M   'P 1'
#
loop_
_entity.id
_entity.type
_entity.pdbx_description
1 polymer ?
#
loop_
_entity_poly.entity_id
_entity_poly.type
_entity_poly.pdbx_seq_one_letter_code
_entity_poly.pdbx_strand_id
1 'polypeptide(L)'
;DNLTIDEYSIEDVNMNKLARGIFDKKDNIRVSSNNEMTDGYGILKPQGNRIIYTNPSSEDGKEVDATTAVTNAINFLELGYNEDVSYQVTTALEGITILQQTYKDSIVFSKDGSAEITVEDNTNGIYRLTSPRRISKAYLSSKALGTYDIERIEYVINYLYKHVELKSVDDIVLGYEKSYNKSKNTCSYIPAWYIKYNDRYVSFKSLKEAVDKGERLWTGVK
;
A
#
# COMPACT_ATOMS: atom_id res chain seq x y z
N ASP A 1 -5.56 20.03 16.19
CA ASP A 1 -6.35 18.81 16.05
C ASP A 1 -5.78 17.74 16.96
N ASN A 2 -6.66 17.06 17.72
CA ASN A 2 -6.22 15.95 18.55
C ASN A 2 -5.89 14.75 17.65
N LEU A 3 -4.62 14.42 17.54
CA LEU A 3 -4.18 13.23 16.84
C LEU A 3 -4.57 11.99 17.62
N THR A 4 -5.09 11.00 16.93
CA THR A 4 -5.56 9.75 17.51
C THR A 4 -4.97 8.54 16.78
N ILE A 5 -4.83 7.44 17.51
CA ILE A 5 -4.62 6.11 16.92
C ILE A 5 -5.99 5.47 16.81
N ASP A 6 -6.44 5.23 15.59
CA ASP A 6 -7.70 4.56 15.33
C ASP A 6 -7.47 3.08 15.03
N GLU A 7 -8.27 2.22 15.66
CA GLU A 7 -8.18 0.78 15.56
C GLU A 7 -9.44 0.22 14.89
N TYR A 8 -9.23 -0.69 13.94
CA TYR A 8 -10.28 -1.35 13.15
C TYR A 8 -10.16 -2.86 13.25
N SER A 9 -11.29 -3.56 13.23
CA SER A 9 -11.28 -4.99 12.90
C SER A 9 -10.87 -5.18 11.46
N ILE A 10 -10.30 -6.33 11.15
CA ILE A 10 -9.90 -6.68 9.78
C ILE A 10 -10.59 -7.97 9.33
N GLU A 11 -10.79 -8.07 8.03
CA GLU A 11 -11.17 -9.31 7.35
C GLU A 11 -10.30 -9.54 6.14
N ASP A 12 -10.19 -10.81 5.73
CA ASP A 12 -9.50 -11.17 4.49
C ASP A 12 -10.36 -10.78 3.29
N VAL A 13 -9.71 -10.25 2.26
CA VAL A 13 -10.34 -9.98 0.96
C VAL A 13 -10.90 -11.28 0.37
N ASN A 14 -12.06 -11.20 -0.28
CA ASN A 14 -12.69 -12.34 -0.89
C ASN A 14 -11.91 -12.82 -2.13
N MET A 15 -11.04 -13.81 -1.93
CA MET A 15 -10.18 -14.38 -2.97
C MET A 15 -10.98 -14.95 -4.15
N ASN A 16 -12.16 -15.55 -3.89
CA ASN A 16 -13.01 -16.09 -4.97
C ASN A 16 -13.56 -14.96 -5.86
N LYS A 17 -13.96 -13.85 -5.25
CA LYS A 17 -14.44 -12.67 -6.00
C LYS A 17 -13.32 -12.07 -6.85
N LEU A 18 -12.12 -11.94 -6.28
CA LEU A 18 -10.93 -11.47 -7.02
C LEU A 18 -10.58 -12.40 -8.18
N ALA A 19 -10.50 -13.70 -7.94
CA ALA A 19 -10.18 -14.70 -8.95
C ALA A 19 -11.15 -14.64 -10.14
N ARG A 20 -12.46 -14.53 -9.86
CA ARG A 20 -13.48 -14.42 -10.91
C ARG A 20 -13.41 -13.10 -11.68
N GLY A 21 -12.83 -12.05 -11.09
CA GLY A 21 -12.65 -10.75 -11.74
C GLY A 21 -11.38 -10.68 -12.60
N ILE A 22 -10.34 -11.44 -12.22
CA ILE A 22 -9.01 -11.34 -12.84
C ILE A 22 -8.77 -12.45 -13.88
N PHE A 23 -9.22 -13.69 -13.59
CA PHE A 23 -8.94 -14.83 -14.48
C PHE A 23 -9.80 -14.81 -15.75
N ASP A 24 -9.17 -15.15 -16.87
CA ASP A 24 -9.85 -15.27 -18.16
C ASP A 24 -10.78 -16.47 -18.22
N LYS A 25 -10.33 -17.62 -17.67
CA LYS A 25 -11.07 -18.89 -17.67
C LYS A 25 -11.75 -19.17 -16.33
N LYS A 26 -12.80 -18.40 -16.05
CA LYS A 26 -13.53 -18.44 -14.77
C LYS A 26 -14.08 -19.82 -14.38
N ASP A 27 -14.40 -20.64 -15.36
CA ASP A 27 -14.94 -21.99 -15.13
C ASP A 27 -13.87 -23.03 -14.77
N ASN A 28 -12.59 -22.71 -14.94
CA ASN A 28 -11.47 -23.60 -14.70
C ASN A 28 -10.68 -23.27 -13.42
N ILE A 29 -11.22 -22.43 -12.55
CA ILE A 29 -10.52 -22.01 -11.33
C ILE A 29 -10.33 -23.22 -10.41
N ARG A 30 -9.08 -23.50 -10.06
CA ARG A 30 -8.66 -24.53 -9.11
C ARG A 30 -8.04 -23.87 -7.89
N VAL A 31 -8.27 -24.48 -6.73
CA VAL A 31 -7.74 -23.98 -5.45
C VAL A 31 -6.82 -25.05 -4.87
N SER A 32 -5.61 -24.66 -4.53
CA SER A 32 -4.64 -25.51 -3.81
C SER A 32 -4.84 -25.47 -2.29
N SER A 33 -4.15 -26.38 -1.58
CA SER A 33 -4.14 -26.41 -0.11
C SER A 33 -3.63 -25.13 0.56
N ASN A 34 -2.87 -24.30 -0.16
CA ASN A 34 -2.31 -23.04 0.33
C ASN A 34 -3.17 -21.81 -0.03
N ASN A 35 -4.43 -22.01 -0.39
CA ASN A 35 -5.34 -20.97 -0.90
C ASN A 35 -4.81 -20.26 -2.16
N GLU A 36 -3.91 -20.90 -2.89
CA GLU A 36 -3.49 -20.46 -4.21
C GLU A 36 -4.55 -20.85 -5.23
N MET A 37 -4.93 -19.91 -6.08
CA MET A 37 -5.92 -20.09 -7.12
C MET A 37 -5.28 -19.96 -8.49
N THR A 38 -5.71 -20.79 -9.44
CA THR A 38 -5.24 -20.73 -10.83
C THR A 38 -6.34 -21.15 -11.79
N ASP A 39 -6.34 -20.57 -12.99
CA ASP A 39 -7.17 -20.99 -14.13
C ASP A 39 -6.35 -21.82 -15.15
N GLY A 40 -5.08 -22.12 -14.79
CA GLY A 40 -4.11 -22.80 -15.64
C GLY A 40 -3.16 -21.87 -16.39
N TYR A 41 -3.38 -20.56 -16.36
CA TYR A 41 -2.54 -19.51 -16.95
C TYR A 41 -2.01 -18.55 -15.88
N GLY A 42 -2.91 -17.95 -15.13
CA GLY A 42 -2.60 -17.06 -14.04
C GLY A 42 -2.58 -17.76 -12.69
N ILE A 43 -1.86 -17.17 -11.74
CA ILE A 43 -1.78 -17.61 -10.35
C ILE A 43 -2.09 -16.43 -9.44
N LEU A 44 -3.09 -16.61 -8.58
CA LEU A 44 -3.48 -15.68 -7.52
C LEU A 44 -3.21 -16.32 -6.17
N LYS A 45 -2.36 -15.73 -5.35
CA LYS A 45 -1.96 -16.30 -4.05
C LYS A 45 -1.81 -15.27 -2.93
N PRO A 46 -2.16 -15.65 -1.69
CA PRO A 46 -1.83 -14.86 -0.52
C PRO A 46 -0.32 -14.99 -0.20
N GLN A 47 0.31 -13.87 0.14
CA GLN A 47 1.70 -13.84 0.60
C GLN A 47 1.87 -12.82 1.73
N GLY A 48 1.94 -13.28 2.97
CA GLY A 48 1.94 -12.41 4.15
C GLY A 48 0.66 -11.57 4.23
N ASN A 49 0.80 -10.25 4.28
CA ASN A 49 -0.32 -9.30 4.30
C ASN A 49 -0.76 -8.84 2.90
N ARG A 50 -0.27 -9.48 1.84
CA ARG A 50 -0.57 -9.13 0.45
C ARG A 50 -1.15 -10.30 -0.32
N ILE A 51 -1.77 -9.97 -1.44
CA ILE A 51 -2.17 -10.88 -2.50
C ILE A 51 -1.32 -10.56 -3.71
N ILE A 52 -0.79 -11.59 -4.36
CA ILE A 52 0.01 -11.46 -5.58
C ILE A 52 -0.70 -12.25 -6.68
N TYR A 53 -0.89 -11.59 -7.82
CA TYR A 53 -1.31 -12.22 -9.06
C TYR A 53 -0.20 -12.10 -10.09
N THR A 54 0.00 -13.17 -10.86
CA THR A 54 0.91 -13.21 -12.01
C THR A 54 0.28 -14.03 -13.12
N ASN A 55 0.36 -13.54 -14.36
CA ASN A 55 -0.03 -14.28 -15.56
C ASN A 55 1.04 -14.11 -16.65
N PRO A 56 2.08 -14.97 -16.65
CA PRO A 56 3.17 -14.85 -17.64
C PRO A 56 2.70 -14.94 -19.09
N SER A 57 1.61 -15.66 -19.37
CA SER A 57 1.07 -15.78 -20.74
C SER A 57 0.45 -14.47 -21.25
N SER A 58 0.14 -13.54 -20.39
CA SER A 58 -0.39 -12.21 -20.76
C SER A 58 0.69 -11.14 -20.83
N GLU A 59 1.94 -11.43 -20.45
CA GLU A 59 3.03 -10.44 -20.35
C GLU A 59 3.45 -9.88 -21.73
N ASP A 60 3.27 -10.65 -22.81
CA ASP A 60 3.63 -10.26 -24.19
C ASP A 60 2.63 -9.29 -24.86
N GLY A 61 1.60 -8.84 -24.14
CA GLY A 61 0.64 -7.86 -24.65
C GLY A 61 1.26 -6.47 -24.81
N LYS A 62 0.66 -5.63 -25.66
CA LYS A 62 1.02 -4.21 -25.72
C LYS A 62 0.53 -3.49 -24.48
N GLU A 63 1.34 -2.61 -23.93
CA GLU A 63 0.94 -1.73 -22.84
C GLU A 63 -0.31 -0.92 -23.25
N VAL A 64 -1.24 -0.78 -22.32
CA VAL A 64 -2.39 0.08 -22.49
C VAL A 64 -2.01 1.52 -22.10
N ASP A 65 -2.71 2.51 -22.64
CA ASP A 65 -2.49 3.90 -22.26
C ASP A 65 -2.82 4.13 -20.77
N ALA A 66 -2.24 5.19 -20.19
CA ALA A 66 -2.37 5.49 -18.76
C ALA A 66 -3.84 5.65 -18.31
N THR A 67 -4.72 6.17 -19.16
CA THR A 67 -6.15 6.34 -18.83
C THR A 67 -6.84 4.98 -18.71
N THR A 68 -6.57 4.08 -19.63
CA THR A 68 -7.08 2.69 -19.59
C THR A 68 -6.52 1.94 -18.38
N ALA A 69 -5.22 2.04 -18.09
CA ALA A 69 -4.59 1.43 -16.93
C ALA A 69 -5.25 1.90 -15.62
N VAL A 70 -5.48 3.20 -15.46
CA VAL A 70 -6.17 3.77 -14.28
C VAL A 70 -7.59 3.23 -14.18
N THR A 71 -8.33 3.18 -15.29
CA THR A 71 -9.71 2.67 -15.30
C THR A 71 -9.75 1.21 -14.86
N ASN A 72 -8.85 0.37 -15.36
CA ASN A 72 -8.76 -1.05 -14.98
C ASN A 72 -8.41 -1.22 -13.51
N ALA A 73 -7.48 -0.41 -12.99
CA ALA A 73 -7.10 -0.44 -11.58
C ALA A 73 -8.25 0.01 -10.65
N ILE A 74 -9.03 1.02 -11.03
CA ILE A 74 -10.21 1.46 -10.28
C ILE A 74 -11.28 0.36 -10.30
N ASN A 75 -11.57 -0.23 -11.44
CA ASN A 75 -12.52 -1.35 -11.54
C ASN A 75 -12.09 -2.55 -10.68
N PHE A 76 -10.79 -2.77 -10.55
CA PHE A 76 -10.27 -3.82 -9.66
C PHE A 76 -10.65 -3.58 -8.19
N LEU A 77 -10.66 -2.32 -7.71
CA LEU A 77 -11.06 -2.02 -6.33
C LEU A 77 -12.48 -2.50 -6.00
N GLU A 78 -13.39 -2.43 -6.96
CA GLU A 78 -14.79 -2.85 -6.79
C GLU A 78 -14.93 -4.36 -6.54
N LEU A 79 -13.89 -5.15 -6.87
CA LEU A 79 -13.91 -6.61 -6.71
C LEU A 79 -13.78 -7.07 -5.25
N GLY A 80 -13.29 -6.23 -4.33
CA GLY A 80 -13.14 -6.71 -2.96
C GLY A 80 -12.63 -5.72 -1.93
N TYR A 81 -12.32 -4.48 -2.34
CA TYR A 81 -11.71 -3.46 -1.47
C TYR A 81 -12.71 -2.40 -1.00
N ASN A 82 -13.88 -2.86 -0.56
CA ASN A 82 -14.90 -1.98 0.03
C ASN A 82 -14.57 -1.77 1.52
N GLU A 83 -13.71 -0.79 1.78
CA GLU A 83 -13.23 -0.41 3.12
C GLU A 83 -13.77 0.98 3.52
N ASP A 84 -13.66 1.29 4.82
CA ASP A 84 -13.82 2.66 5.35
C ASP A 84 -12.64 3.59 4.98
N VAL A 85 -11.70 3.10 4.19
CA VAL A 85 -10.55 3.83 3.67
C VAL A 85 -10.61 3.87 2.14
N SER A 86 -10.14 4.97 1.60
CA SER A 86 -10.13 5.21 0.16
C SER A 86 -8.77 4.85 -0.45
N TYR A 87 -8.70 4.82 -1.76
CA TYR A 87 -7.47 4.73 -2.53
C TYR A 87 -7.38 5.90 -3.50
N GLN A 88 -6.19 6.43 -3.69
CA GLN A 88 -5.91 7.44 -4.70
C GLN A 88 -4.83 6.96 -5.66
N VAL A 89 -4.91 7.39 -6.91
CA VAL A 89 -3.86 7.14 -7.89
C VAL A 89 -2.65 8.02 -7.56
N THR A 90 -1.50 7.38 -7.34
CA THR A 90 -0.22 8.07 -7.11
C THR A 90 0.72 7.97 -8.31
N THR A 91 0.54 6.94 -9.13
CA THR A 91 1.29 6.75 -10.37
C THR A 91 0.35 6.24 -11.45
N ALA A 92 0.40 6.86 -12.61
CA ALA A 92 -0.32 6.44 -13.81
C ALA A 92 0.65 6.52 -15.00
N LEU A 93 1.10 5.38 -15.45
CA LEU A 93 1.97 5.19 -16.61
C LEU A 93 1.29 4.26 -17.62
N GLU A 94 1.85 4.16 -18.83
CA GLU A 94 1.40 3.13 -19.78
C GLU A 94 1.56 1.76 -19.13
N GLY A 95 0.47 1.01 -19.05
CA GLY A 95 0.41 -0.33 -18.48
C GLY A 95 0.66 -0.45 -16.97
N ILE A 96 0.87 0.65 -16.22
CA ILE A 96 1.14 0.59 -14.77
C ILE A 96 0.31 1.63 -14.02
N THR A 97 -0.42 1.18 -13.01
CA THR A 97 -1.12 2.06 -12.06
C THR A 97 -0.79 1.68 -10.63
N ILE A 98 -0.40 2.67 -9.83
CA ILE A 98 -0.21 2.53 -8.40
C ILE A 98 -1.30 3.32 -7.67
N LEU A 99 -2.03 2.62 -6.81
CA LEU A 99 -3.06 3.15 -5.94
C LEU A 99 -2.55 3.11 -4.50
N GLN A 100 -2.53 4.26 -3.85
CA GLN A 100 -2.13 4.39 -2.45
C GLN A 100 -3.36 4.55 -1.58
N GLN A 101 -3.42 3.81 -0.50
CA GLN A 101 -4.47 3.93 0.50
C GLN A 101 -4.44 5.33 1.14
N THR A 102 -5.62 5.90 1.37
CA THR A 102 -5.79 7.15 2.13
C THR A 102 -6.71 6.95 3.31
N TYR A 103 -6.46 7.67 4.37
CA TYR A 103 -7.26 7.68 5.59
C TYR A 103 -7.34 9.11 6.12
N LYS A 104 -8.55 9.62 6.37
CA LYS A 104 -8.78 11.03 6.78
C LYS A 104 -8.04 12.01 5.84
N ASP A 105 -8.19 11.80 4.53
CA ASP A 105 -7.57 12.60 3.46
C ASP A 105 -6.03 12.65 3.47
N SER A 106 -5.39 11.76 4.22
CA SER A 106 -3.93 11.66 4.29
C SER A 106 -3.45 10.29 3.79
N ILE A 107 -2.24 10.26 3.26
CA ILE A 107 -1.61 9.05 2.73
C ILE A 107 -1.37 8.05 3.87
N VAL A 108 -1.68 6.78 3.60
CA VAL A 108 -1.38 5.65 4.48
C VAL A 108 -0.15 4.94 3.97
N PHE A 109 0.79 4.68 4.85
CA PHE A 109 2.00 3.92 4.59
C PHE A 109 1.98 2.61 5.36
N SER A 110 2.70 1.60 4.86
CA SER A 110 2.90 0.34 5.57
C SER A 110 4.29 -0.20 5.29
N LYS A 111 4.91 -0.82 6.29
CA LYS A 111 6.26 -1.41 6.15
C LYS A 111 6.30 -2.61 5.20
N ASP A 112 5.17 -3.28 5.04
CA ASP A 112 5.03 -4.50 4.23
C ASP A 112 4.37 -4.24 2.86
N GLY A 113 4.13 -2.96 2.52
CA GLY A 113 3.47 -2.57 1.27
C GLY A 113 1.96 -2.86 1.23
N SER A 114 1.33 -3.22 2.37
CA SER A 114 -0.11 -3.56 2.42
C SER A 114 -1.05 -2.34 2.36
N ALA A 115 -0.51 -1.12 2.21
CA ALA A 115 -1.29 0.09 1.97
C ALA A 115 -1.26 0.52 0.49
N GLU A 116 -0.72 -0.33 -0.41
CA GLU A 116 -0.55 -0.02 -1.81
C GLU A 116 -1.09 -1.13 -2.69
N ILE A 117 -1.69 -0.75 -3.81
CA ILE A 117 -2.09 -1.66 -4.88
C ILE A 117 -1.32 -1.26 -6.13
N THR A 118 -0.58 -2.21 -6.70
CA THR A 118 0.09 -2.06 -7.99
C THR A 118 -0.61 -2.97 -9.00
N VAL A 119 -1.05 -2.39 -10.10
CA VAL A 119 -1.66 -3.11 -11.22
C VAL A 119 -0.81 -2.88 -12.45
N GLU A 120 -0.37 -3.97 -13.06
CA GLU A 120 0.32 -3.97 -14.35
C GLU A 120 -0.58 -4.68 -15.36
N ASP A 121 -1.01 -3.97 -16.40
CA ASP A 121 -1.93 -4.46 -17.41
C ASP A 121 -1.51 -4.08 -18.84
N ASN A 122 -2.02 -4.85 -19.78
CA ASN A 122 -1.79 -4.66 -21.19
C ASN A 122 -3.05 -5.05 -21.99
N THR A 123 -2.96 -5.10 -23.30
CA THR A 123 -4.09 -5.47 -24.18
C THR A 123 -4.65 -6.87 -23.93
N ASN A 124 -3.90 -7.73 -23.23
CA ASN A 124 -4.33 -9.09 -22.83
C ASN A 124 -4.94 -9.12 -21.42
N GLY A 125 -5.03 -7.98 -20.72
CA GLY A 125 -5.55 -7.86 -19.36
C GLY A 125 -4.46 -7.68 -18.30
N ILE A 126 -4.84 -7.82 -17.03
CA ILE A 126 -3.90 -7.73 -15.91
C ILE A 126 -2.95 -8.93 -15.95
N TYR A 127 -1.65 -8.68 -16.06
CA TYR A 127 -0.64 -9.73 -16.04
C TYR A 127 0.17 -9.79 -14.74
N ARG A 128 0.19 -8.70 -13.95
CA ARG A 128 0.77 -8.67 -12.62
C ARG A 128 -0.02 -7.75 -11.71
N LEU A 129 -0.19 -8.16 -10.45
CA LEU A 129 -0.86 -7.35 -9.47
C LEU A 129 -0.32 -7.67 -8.07
N THR A 130 -0.19 -6.62 -7.27
CA THR A 130 0.06 -6.74 -5.84
C THR A 130 -0.95 -5.88 -5.09
N SER A 131 -1.62 -6.45 -4.10
CA SER A 131 -2.67 -5.75 -3.35
C SER A 131 -2.70 -6.19 -1.88
N PRO A 132 -3.34 -5.44 -0.97
CA PRO A 132 -3.57 -5.87 0.41
C PRO A 132 -4.39 -7.16 0.46
N ARG A 133 -4.02 -8.06 1.38
CA ARG A 133 -4.83 -9.27 1.68
C ARG A 133 -5.98 -8.96 2.62
N ARG A 134 -5.85 -7.94 3.45
CA ARG A 134 -6.78 -7.63 4.53
C ARG A 134 -7.29 -6.22 4.42
N ILE A 135 -8.58 -6.08 4.66
CA ILE A 135 -9.29 -4.81 4.65
C ILE A 135 -9.75 -4.44 6.06
N SER A 136 -9.79 -3.14 6.33
CA SER A 136 -10.38 -2.57 7.54
C SER A 136 -11.88 -2.66 7.46
N LYS A 137 -12.52 -3.38 8.40
CA LYS A 137 -13.95 -3.71 8.29
C LYS A 137 -14.83 -2.83 9.16
N ALA A 138 -14.47 -2.68 10.43
CA ALA A 138 -15.26 -1.91 11.37
C ALA A 138 -14.36 -1.17 12.35
N TYR A 139 -14.71 0.08 12.60
CA TYR A 139 -14.09 0.89 13.64
C TYR A 139 -14.34 0.27 15.02
N LEU A 140 -13.31 0.16 15.82
CA LEU A 140 -13.36 -0.40 17.16
C LEU A 140 -13.15 0.66 18.25
N SER A 141 -12.10 1.45 18.13
CA SER A 141 -11.72 2.42 19.16
C SER A 141 -10.80 3.50 18.62
N SER A 142 -10.72 4.60 19.34
CA SER A 142 -9.75 5.66 19.15
C SER A 142 -9.06 5.96 20.47
N LYS A 143 -7.73 6.05 20.45
CA LYS A 143 -6.93 6.47 21.58
C LYS A 143 -6.25 7.79 21.23
N ALA A 144 -6.45 8.80 22.08
CA ALA A 144 -5.75 10.07 21.94
C ALA A 144 -4.23 9.84 22.03
N LEU A 145 -3.48 10.35 21.03
CA LEU A 145 -2.04 10.49 21.12
C LEU A 145 -1.72 11.61 22.12
N GLY A 146 -0.86 11.30 23.09
CA GLY A 146 -0.27 12.35 23.93
C GLY A 146 0.58 13.31 23.08
N THR A 147 0.77 14.53 23.55
CA THR A 147 1.56 15.57 22.86
C THR A 147 3.02 15.16 22.61
N TYR A 148 3.49 14.08 23.20
CA TYR A 148 4.85 13.56 23.07
C TYR A 148 4.99 12.37 22.12
N ASP A 149 3.88 11.85 21.60
CA ASP A 149 3.88 10.63 20.77
C ASP A 149 4.17 10.95 19.28
N ILE A 150 4.01 12.22 18.88
CA ILE A 150 4.40 12.70 17.55
C ILE A 150 5.12 14.04 17.72
N GLU A 151 6.26 14.18 17.06
CA GLU A 151 7.05 15.41 17.12
C GLU A 151 6.30 16.58 16.47
N ARG A 152 6.56 17.78 16.94
CA ARG A 152 6.09 18.99 16.28
C ARG A 152 6.81 19.19 14.96
N ILE A 153 6.13 19.75 13.98
CA ILE A 153 6.71 19.98 12.65
C ILE A 153 8.00 20.80 12.70
N GLU A 154 8.08 21.79 13.60
CA GLU A 154 9.27 22.60 13.77
C GLU A 154 10.49 21.77 14.22
N TYR A 155 10.26 20.75 15.05
CA TYR A 155 11.31 19.83 15.46
C TYR A 155 11.76 18.97 14.27
N VAL A 156 10.83 18.45 13.48
CA VAL A 156 11.13 17.68 12.27
C VAL A 156 11.97 18.50 11.30
N ILE A 157 11.55 19.74 11.00
CA ILE A 157 12.28 20.64 10.09
C ILE A 157 13.67 20.93 10.63
N ASN A 158 13.82 21.28 11.92
CA ASN A 158 15.10 21.56 12.54
C ASN A 158 16.05 20.35 12.54
N TYR A 159 15.50 19.15 12.74
CA TYR A 159 16.26 17.91 12.67
C TYR A 159 16.78 17.65 11.26
N LEU A 160 15.93 17.77 10.26
CA LEU A 160 16.31 17.63 8.85
C LEU A 160 17.39 18.62 8.45
N TYR A 161 17.24 19.89 8.86
CA TYR A 161 18.23 20.93 8.59
C TYR A 161 19.64 20.60 9.10
N LYS A 162 19.72 19.91 10.25
CA LYS A 162 20.99 19.55 10.88
C LYS A 162 21.62 18.26 10.33
N HIS A 163 20.81 17.32 9.87
CA HIS A 163 21.26 15.95 9.63
C HIS A 163 21.07 15.46 8.19
N VAL A 164 20.32 16.19 7.37
CA VAL A 164 19.95 15.78 6.01
C VAL A 164 20.29 16.86 5.00
N GLU A 165 20.67 16.45 3.81
CA GLU A 165 20.92 17.38 2.69
C GLU A 165 19.56 17.90 2.17
N LEU A 166 19.17 19.10 2.61
CA LEU A 166 17.81 19.65 2.37
C LEU A 166 17.42 19.74 0.90
N LYS A 167 18.41 19.93 -0.02
CA LYS A 167 18.13 19.97 -1.46
C LYS A 167 17.55 18.65 -2.02
N SER A 168 17.65 17.56 -1.23
CA SER A 168 17.13 16.26 -1.59
C SER A 168 15.81 15.93 -0.86
N VAL A 169 15.28 16.87 -0.08
CA VAL A 169 13.96 16.76 0.57
C VAL A 169 12.94 17.47 -0.32
N ASP A 170 12.03 16.68 -0.89
CA ASP A 170 11.00 17.19 -1.81
C ASP A 170 9.73 17.61 -1.06
N ASP A 171 9.39 16.87 0.04
CA ASP A 171 8.16 17.13 0.77
C ASP A 171 8.24 16.59 2.21
N ILE A 172 7.40 17.13 3.10
CA ILE A 172 7.19 16.68 4.48
C ILE A 172 5.69 16.59 4.70
N VAL A 173 5.17 15.37 4.90
CA VAL A 173 3.73 15.13 5.05
C VAL A 173 3.40 14.45 6.37
N LEU A 174 2.28 14.82 6.96
CA LEU A 174 1.65 14.05 8.03
C LEU A 174 0.76 12.98 7.37
N GLY A 175 1.13 11.73 7.58
CA GLY A 175 0.39 10.59 7.08
C GLY A 175 0.04 9.62 8.20
N TYR A 176 -0.38 8.41 7.83
CA TYR A 176 -0.69 7.34 8.77
C TYR A 176 0.14 6.09 8.46
N GLU A 177 0.68 5.47 9.51
CA GLU A 177 1.27 4.13 9.41
C GLU A 177 0.18 3.09 9.68
N LYS A 178 -0.05 2.19 8.72
CA LYS A 178 -0.92 1.01 8.90
C LYS A 178 -0.14 -0.09 9.60
N SER A 179 -0.60 -0.49 10.77
CA SER A 179 0.04 -1.51 11.58
C SER A 179 -0.95 -2.62 11.93
N TYR A 180 -0.56 -3.89 11.68
CA TYR A 180 -1.38 -5.05 12.00
C TYR A 180 -1.05 -5.64 13.37
N ASN A 181 -2.08 -5.90 14.16
CA ASN A 181 -2.01 -6.70 15.37
C ASN A 181 -2.56 -8.09 15.10
N LYS A 182 -1.67 -9.06 14.83
CA LYS A 182 -2.06 -10.43 14.49
C LYS A 182 -2.80 -11.15 15.63
N SER A 183 -2.46 -10.86 16.88
CA SER A 183 -3.07 -11.54 18.04
C SER A 183 -4.52 -11.09 18.27
N LYS A 184 -4.84 -9.85 17.95
CA LYS A 184 -6.19 -9.26 18.10
C LYS A 184 -7.00 -9.27 16.81
N ASN A 185 -6.40 -9.62 15.70
CA ASN A 185 -6.99 -9.50 14.36
C ASN A 185 -7.49 -8.09 14.06
N THR A 186 -6.65 -7.09 14.35
CA THR A 186 -6.95 -5.67 14.14
C THR A 186 -5.86 -4.97 13.35
N CYS A 187 -6.18 -3.81 12.78
CA CYS A 187 -5.18 -2.88 12.30
C CYS A 187 -5.38 -1.50 12.93
N SER A 188 -4.29 -0.77 13.08
CA SER A 188 -4.28 0.59 13.61
C SER A 188 -3.73 1.56 12.57
N TYR A 189 -4.31 2.75 12.51
CA TYR A 189 -3.81 3.88 11.75
C TYR A 189 -3.15 4.85 12.73
N ILE A 190 -1.82 4.92 12.67
CA ILE A 190 -0.98 5.68 13.59
C ILE A 190 -0.45 6.90 12.85
N PRO A 191 -0.78 8.13 13.26
CA PRO A 191 -0.24 9.33 12.62
C PRO A 191 1.28 9.37 12.75
N ALA A 192 1.97 9.72 11.67
CA ALA A 192 3.42 9.84 11.64
C ALA A 192 3.87 10.83 10.55
N TRP A 193 5.03 11.48 10.77
CA TRP A 193 5.67 12.30 9.76
C TRP A 193 6.40 11.44 8.74
N TYR A 194 6.24 11.78 7.47
CA TYR A 194 6.95 11.18 6.35
C TYR A 194 7.71 12.25 5.57
N ILE A 195 8.91 11.92 5.18
CA ILE A 195 9.80 12.76 4.42
C ILE A 195 9.92 12.19 3.02
N LYS A 196 9.57 12.94 2.00
CA LYS A 196 9.84 12.58 0.61
C LYS A 196 11.26 12.96 0.27
N TYR A 197 12.06 11.96 -0.04
CA TYR A 197 13.48 12.11 -0.35
C TYR A 197 13.81 11.24 -1.55
N ASN A 198 14.38 11.85 -2.62
CA ASN A 198 14.64 11.14 -3.88
C ASN A 198 13.45 10.29 -4.35
N ASP A 199 12.28 10.91 -4.45
CA ASP A 199 11.00 10.32 -4.86
C ASP A 199 10.45 9.17 -3.98
N ARG A 200 11.01 8.99 -2.79
CA ARG A 200 10.54 7.97 -1.83
C ARG A 200 10.15 8.59 -0.50
N TYR A 201 9.06 8.09 0.07
CA TYR A 201 8.67 8.46 1.42
C TYR A 201 9.35 7.57 2.44
N VAL A 202 9.93 8.21 3.47
CA VAL A 202 10.54 7.55 4.63
C VAL A 202 9.92 8.14 5.89
N SER A 203 9.54 7.30 6.86
CA SER A 203 9.04 7.82 8.12
C SER A 203 10.15 8.60 8.85
N PHE A 204 9.78 9.72 9.47
CA PHE A 204 10.74 10.52 10.25
C PHE A 204 11.40 9.69 11.36
N LYS A 205 10.65 8.80 11.97
CA LYS A 205 11.19 7.86 12.97
C LYS A 205 12.29 6.97 12.40
N SER A 206 12.08 6.34 11.24
CA SER A 206 13.09 5.49 10.60
C SER A 206 14.31 6.30 10.15
N LEU A 207 14.10 7.52 9.67
CA LEU A 207 15.17 8.44 9.31
C LEU A 207 16.04 8.79 10.51
N LYS A 208 15.41 9.15 11.63
CA LYS A 208 16.10 9.47 12.87
C LYS A 208 16.91 8.30 13.42
N GLU A 209 16.28 7.10 13.48
CA GLU A 209 16.95 5.87 13.91
C GLU A 209 18.20 5.54 13.07
N ALA A 210 18.15 5.76 11.77
CA ALA A 210 19.28 5.49 10.89
C ALA A 210 20.40 6.54 11.05
N VAL A 211 20.06 7.83 11.19
CA VAL A 211 21.04 8.89 11.50
C VAL A 211 21.74 8.62 12.82
N ASP A 212 20.98 8.23 13.87
CA ASP A 212 21.54 7.96 15.20
C ASP A 212 22.49 6.74 15.20
N LYS A 213 22.27 5.79 14.28
CA LYS A 213 23.17 4.64 14.05
C LYS A 213 24.37 4.95 13.16
N GLY A 214 24.47 6.16 12.62
CA GLY A 214 25.49 6.55 11.65
C GLY A 214 25.32 5.86 10.28
N GLU A 215 24.15 5.31 10.01
CA GLU A 215 23.83 4.71 8.72
C GLU A 215 23.68 5.81 7.67
N ARG A 216 24.38 5.65 6.53
CA ARG A 216 24.14 6.53 5.38
C ARG A 216 22.82 6.12 4.73
N LEU A 217 21.74 6.78 5.11
CA LEU A 217 20.38 6.53 4.58
C LEU A 217 20.29 6.58 3.05
N TRP A 218 21.30 7.09 2.39
CA TRP A 218 21.17 7.60 1.02
C TRP A 218 22.24 7.09 0.07
N THR A 219 23.11 6.20 0.49
CA THR A 219 23.96 5.46 -0.43
C THR A 219 23.16 4.30 -1.00
N GLY A 220 22.44 4.60 -2.06
CA GLY A 220 21.97 3.70 -3.08
C GLY A 220 21.80 2.24 -2.67
N VAL A 221 20.63 1.86 -2.18
CA VAL A 221 20.16 0.52 -2.44
C VAL A 221 19.64 0.54 -3.87
N LYS A 222 20.51 0.09 -4.81
CA LYS A 222 20.09 -0.34 -6.12
C LYS A 222 19.21 -1.57 -5.99
#